data_38780d2ddca7d9e96c5ad619bf61ba07
#
_entry.id   38780d2ddca7d9e96c5ad619bf61ba07
#
_cell.length_a   1.000
_cell.length_b   1.000
_cell.length_c   1.000
_cell.angle_alpha   90.00
_cell.angle_beta   90.00
_cell.angle_gamma   90.00
#
_symmetry.space_group_name_H-M   'P 1'
#
loop_
_entity.id
_entity.type
_entity.pdbx_description
1 polymer ?
#
loop_
_entity_poly.entity_id
_entity_poly.type
_entity_poly.pdbx_seq_one_letter_code
_entity_poly.pdbx_strand_id
1 'polypeptide(L)'
;MRRQPYRFVVLLALCSAAQSAIANAQERADTGDRPAASFWQAAAGIATVNWTTWAYNWYVQRWPWAHVGTQSWGQNLRDGFVWDNDCFLDNHLAHPYHGSFYHSSARGSGYGFWASFPFVAAGSASWELFAEKITPSLNDLINTTFGGMALGEVTYRLSSLLGARGRNGPPGFSREVGAFVLSPVGRMQGLLQGGDDRSMGQIASQPEERASLAMGRGSGHPFVELSVRYGTPFNAGPIHPYDAFEFRLQVSPDPSGAVRHVAISGLLARQTLSQSARSHSALGLFQHFEYEDLPRLEFSGHSLSGAVLFQRRLGERNRLTFGAHLEGIILGGISSDHGFEWRRNYDLGPGAGARGSASFVRNRREWLRIEGRALWLHSIHGSDADHTATFVQVGATVPLRGAVGAGGNLALATRHSSYTGFPSVSQRVPQIRAYLTWAPY
;
A
#
# COMPACT_ATOMS: atom_id res chain seq x y z
N MET A 1 -20.58 26.83 14.15
CA MET A 1 -19.34 26.19 13.62
C MET A 1 -18.19 26.51 14.56
N ARG A 2 -17.78 25.57 15.42
CA ARG A 2 -16.60 25.74 16.30
C ARG A 2 -15.34 25.50 15.45
N ARG A 3 -14.51 26.53 15.31
CA ARG A 3 -13.18 26.42 14.68
C ARG A 3 -12.33 25.43 15.47
N GLN A 4 -11.95 24.34 14.84
CA GLN A 4 -11.22 23.27 15.52
C GLN A 4 -9.71 23.58 15.47
N PRO A 5 -9.01 23.72 16.62
CA PRO A 5 -7.63 24.21 16.70
C PRO A 5 -6.56 23.22 16.22
N TYR A 6 -6.91 21.95 15.95
CA TYR A 6 -5.96 20.93 15.49
C TYR A 6 -5.51 21.11 14.03
N ARG A 7 -6.18 22.00 13.26
CA ARG A 7 -5.81 22.30 11.85
C ARG A 7 -4.38 22.84 11.72
N PHE A 8 -3.92 23.63 12.68
CA PHE A 8 -2.56 24.16 12.73
C PHE A 8 -1.54 23.15 13.29
N VAL A 9 -1.94 22.29 14.22
CA VAL A 9 -1.05 21.33 14.87
C VAL A 9 -0.62 20.23 13.89
N VAL A 10 -1.51 19.77 13.01
CA VAL A 10 -1.19 18.76 11.97
C VAL A 10 -0.21 19.33 10.94
N LEU A 11 -0.42 20.56 10.46
CA LEU A 11 0.50 21.23 9.55
C LEU A 11 1.88 21.48 10.18
N LEU A 12 1.93 21.91 11.44
CA LEU A 12 3.19 22.13 12.16
C LEU A 12 3.91 20.81 12.45
N ALA A 13 3.18 19.74 12.78
CA ALA A 13 3.76 18.41 12.97
C ALA A 13 4.33 17.83 11.66
N LEU A 14 3.62 18.03 10.55
CA LEU A 14 4.09 17.64 9.20
C LEU A 14 5.32 18.44 8.78
N CYS A 15 5.35 19.75 9.02
CA CYS A 15 6.52 20.61 8.74
C CYS A 15 7.73 20.25 9.62
N SER A 16 7.53 19.94 10.90
CA SER A 16 8.62 19.54 11.82
C SER A 16 9.18 18.16 11.47
N ALA A 17 8.31 17.21 11.10
CA ALA A 17 8.71 15.91 10.59
C ALA A 17 9.48 16.03 9.27
N ALA A 18 9.05 16.96 8.40
CA ALA A 18 9.72 17.26 7.14
C ALA A 18 11.15 17.79 7.35
N GLN A 19 11.33 18.75 8.27
CA GLN A 19 12.65 19.30 8.58
C GLN A 19 13.60 18.26 9.16
N SER A 20 13.12 17.42 10.08
CA SER A 20 13.93 16.34 10.66
C SER A 20 14.27 15.26 9.63
N ALA A 21 13.36 14.95 8.71
CA ALA A 21 13.59 13.98 7.65
C ALA A 21 14.59 14.49 6.60
N ILE A 22 14.56 15.78 6.27
CA ILE A 22 15.52 16.44 5.36
C ILE A 22 16.91 16.49 5.99
N ALA A 23 17.02 16.83 7.28
CA ALA A 23 18.30 16.84 8.01
C ALA A 23 18.95 15.44 8.06
N ASN A 24 18.16 14.40 8.37
CA ASN A 24 18.64 13.00 8.37
C ASN A 24 18.98 12.47 6.97
N ALA A 25 18.36 12.99 5.91
CA ALA A 25 18.70 12.64 4.53
C ALA A 25 20.05 13.24 4.12
N GLN A 26 20.35 14.44 4.57
CA GLN A 26 21.62 15.13 4.31
C GLN A 26 22.79 14.46 5.03
N GLU A 27 22.61 14.02 6.27
CA GLU A 27 23.64 13.30 7.06
C GLU A 27 24.00 11.92 6.47
N ARG A 28 23.06 11.27 5.75
CA ARG A 28 23.30 9.98 5.08
C ARG A 28 23.83 10.10 3.66
N ALA A 29 23.73 11.26 3.03
CA ALA A 29 24.33 11.52 1.71
C ALA A 29 25.89 11.54 1.75
N ASP A 30 26.46 11.70 2.94
CA ASP A 30 27.91 11.79 3.15
C ASP A 30 28.66 10.44 3.18
N THR A 31 27.92 9.32 3.08
CA THR A 31 28.53 7.97 2.99
C THR A 31 28.61 7.47 1.54
N GLY A 32 29.48 8.09 0.77
CA GLY A 32 30.00 7.77 -0.56
C GLY A 32 29.26 6.72 -1.43
N ASP A 33 28.89 7.09 -2.65
CA ASP A 33 28.38 6.35 -3.81
C ASP A 33 26.89 6.51 -4.19
N ARG A 34 26.12 7.42 -3.57
CA ARG A 34 24.80 7.77 -4.11
C ARG A 34 24.85 9.13 -4.80
N PRO A 35 24.19 9.32 -5.96
CA PRO A 35 23.96 10.67 -6.47
C PRO A 35 23.27 11.49 -5.39
N ALA A 36 23.71 12.74 -5.19
CA ALA A 36 23.11 13.64 -4.20
C ALA A 36 21.61 13.77 -4.45
N ALA A 37 20.79 13.61 -3.39
CA ALA A 37 19.34 13.74 -3.51
C ALA A 37 18.99 15.16 -4.02
N SER A 38 18.15 15.22 -5.06
CA SER A 38 17.77 16.49 -5.69
C SER A 38 16.35 16.88 -5.30
N PHE A 39 16.23 17.94 -4.48
CA PHE A 39 14.95 18.52 -4.11
C PHE A 39 14.15 19.00 -5.34
N TRP A 40 14.80 19.74 -6.23
CA TRP A 40 14.14 20.30 -7.40
C TRP A 40 13.67 19.23 -8.39
N GLN A 41 14.41 18.14 -8.49
CA GLN A 41 14.01 17.02 -9.33
C GLN A 41 12.77 16.32 -8.74
N ALA A 42 12.75 16.04 -7.44
CA ALA A 42 11.59 15.45 -6.77
C ALA A 42 10.36 16.37 -6.87
N ALA A 43 10.51 17.67 -6.60
CA ALA A 43 9.46 18.66 -6.69
C ALA A 43 8.92 18.82 -8.13
N ALA A 44 9.80 18.85 -9.13
CA ALA A 44 9.41 18.93 -10.54
C ALA A 44 8.63 17.67 -10.98
N GLY A 45 9.05 16.49 -10.53
CA GLY A 45 8.31 15.26 -10.80
C GLY A 45 6.90 15.27 -10.20
N ILE A 46 6.75 15.73 -8.97
CA ILE A 46 5.44 15.89 -8.31
C ILE A 46 4.57 16.92 -9.06
N ALA A 47 5.14 18.07 -9.39
CA ALA A 47 4.43 19.09 -10.16
C ALA A 47 3.97 18.56 -11.53
N THR A 48 4.81 17.73 -12.18
CA THR A 48 4.46 17.08 -13.46
C THR A 48 3.31 16.11 -13.29
N VAL A 49 3.30 15.28 -12.21
CA VAL A 49 2.19 14.37 -11.90
C VAL A 49 0.90 15.16 -11.71
N ASN A 50 0.91 16.20 -10.87
CA ASN A 50 -0.27 17.02 -10.62
C ASN A 50 -0.75 17.71 -11.90
N TRP A 51 0.15 18.30 -12.65
CA TRP A 51 -0.20 18.99 -13.90
C TRP A 51 -0.77 18.03 -14.95
N THR A 52 -0.17 16.87 -15.16
CA THR A 52 -0.64 15.90 -16.16
C THR A 52 -2.00 15.32 -15.78
N THR A 53 -2.20 14.97 -14.50
CA THR A 53 -3.48 14.46 -14.00
C THR A 53 -4.57 15.54 -14.09
N TRP A 54 -4.26 16.76 -13.65
CA TRP A 54 -5.17 17.90 -13.79
C TRP A 54 -5.52 18.21 -15.26
N ALA A 55 -4.54 18.24 -16.16
CA ALA A 55 -4.77 18.50 -17.58
C ALA A 55 -5.63 17.41 -18.23
N TYR A 56 -5.41 16.13 -17.86
CA TYR A 56 -6.26 15.03 -18.30
C TYR A 56 -7.72 15.23 -17.85
N ASN A 57 -7.93 15.55 -16.59
CA ASN A 57 -9.26 15.76 -16.02
C ASN A 57 -9.95 17.00 -16.63
N TRP A 58 -9.19 18.06 -16.88
CA TRP A 58 -9.71 19.27 -17.51
C TRP A 58 -10.06 19.08 -18.99
N TYR A 59 -9.10 18.62 -19.80
CA TYR A 59 -9.23 18.65 -21.26
C TYR A 59 -9.86 17.37 -21.83
N VAL A 60 -9.62 16.21 -21.21
CA VAL A 60 -10.09 14.90 -21.71
C VAL A 60 -11.38 14.51 -21.04
N GLN A 61 -11.41 14.44 -19.70
CA GLN A 61 -12.60 14.07 -18.95
C GLN A 61 -13.63 15.20 -18.82
N ARG A 62 -13.17 16.45 -18.91
CA ARG A 62 -14.00 17.65 -18.79
C ARG A 62 -14.78 17.73 -17.48
N TRP A 63 -14.16 17.27 -16.40
CA TRP A 63 -14.78 17.30 -15.08
C TRP A 63 -14.93 18.74 -14.57
N PRO A 64 -16.13 19.17 -14.13
CA PRO A 64 -16.36 20.53 -13.65
C PRO A 64 -15.47 20.95 -12.46
N TRP A 65 -15.11 19.99 -11.59
CA TRP A 65 -14.25 20.25 -10.44
C TRP A 65 -12.79 20.56 -10.81
N ALA A 66 -12.32 20.11 -11.97
CA ALA A 66 -10.97 20.41 -12.45
C ALA A 66 -10.83 21.85 -12.99
N HIS A 67 -11.92 22.61 -13.13
CA HIS A 67 -11.90 23.99 -13.64
C HIS A 67 -11.47 24.97 -12.55
N VAL A 68 -10.22 24.89 -12.14
CA VAL A 68 -9.59 25.72 -11.10
C VAL A 68 -9.15 27.08 -11.60
N GLY A 69 -9.00 28.02 -10.67
CA GLY A 69 -8.49 29.37 -10.91
C GLY A 69 -8.16 30.08 -9.61
N THR A 70 -7.70 31.31 -9.68
CA THR A 70 -7.28 32.06 -8.49
C THR A 70 -8.39 32.23 -7.44
N GLN A 71 -9.66 32.25 -7.88
CA GLN A 71 -10.81 32.31 -6.97
C GLN A 71 -10.95 31.01 -6.18
N SER A 72 -10.92 29.83 -6.85
CA SER A 72 -11.01 28.54 -6.15
C SER A 72 -9.80 28.31 -5.23
N TRP A 73 -8.61 28.65 -5.68
CA TRP A 73 -7.40 28.60 -4.84
C TRP A 73 -7.54 29.45 -3.57
N GLY A 74 -7.99 30.70 -3.72
CA GLY A 74 -8.23 31.58 -2.57
C GLY A 74 -9.33 31.07 -1.65
N GLN A 75 -10.34 30.36 -2.15
CA GLN A 75 -11.37 29.73 -1.38
C GLN A 75 -10.83 28.50 -0.62
N ASN A 76 -10.14 27.59 -1.30
CA ASN A 76 -9.55 26.38 -0.71
C ASN A 76 -8.56 26.72 0.43
N LEU A 77 -7.74 27.76 0.25
CA LEU A 77 -6.84 28.24 1.30
C LEU A 77 -7.57 28.83 2.52
N ARG A 78 -8.74 29.45 2.34
CA ARG A 78 -9.55 29.99 3.46
C ARG A 78 -10.35 28.91 4.17
N ASP A 79 -10.96 27.99 3.42
CA ASP A 79 -11.86 26.98 3.95
C ASP A 79 -11.07 25.85 4.65
N GLY A 80 -9.86 25.57 4.15
CA GLY A 80 -8.98 24.52 4.66
C GLY A 80 -9.56 23.14 4.43
N PHE A 81 -9.00 22.12 5.11
CA PHE A 81 -9.36 20.73 4.92
C PHE A 81 -10.63 20.32 5.67
N VAL A 82 -11.49 19.56 5.00
CA VAL A 82 -12.73 18.96 5.53
C VAL A 82 -12.72 17.46 5.22
N TRP A 83 -13.62 16.69 5.86
CA TRP A 83 -13.90 15.32 5.42
C TRP A 83 -14.82 15.39 4.20
N ASP A 84 -14.50 14.66 3.14
CA ASP A 84 -15.30 14.61 1.95
C ASP A 84 -16.18 13.36 1.85
N ASN A 85 -17.00 13.28 0.79
CA ASN A 85 -17.98 12.24 0.56
C ASN A 85 -17.77 11.54 -0.80
N ASP A 86 -16.56 11.49 -1.33
CA ASP A 86 -16.29 10.81 -2.58
C ASP A 86 -16.49 9.29 -2.48
N CYS A 87 -16.56 8.60 -3.61
CA CYS A 87 -16.83 7.17 -3.63
C CYS A 87 -15.66 6.36 -3.04
N PHE A 88 -15.96 5.15 -2.57
CA PHE A 88 -15.00 4.29 -1.89
C PHE A 88 -13.73 4.02 -2.73
N LEU A 89 -13.91 3.76 -4.03
CA LEU A 89 -12.81 3.49 -4.94
C LEU A 89 -11.87 4.68 -5.08
N ASP A 90 -12.43 5.90 -5.22
CA ASP A 90 -11.64 7.12 -5.39
C ASP A 90 -10.81 7.39 -4.14
N ASN A 91 -11.46 7.45 -2.98
CA ASN A 91 -10.81 7.73 -1.71
C ASN A 91 -9.78 6.68 -1.29
N HIS A 92 -10.06 5.40 -1.53
CA HIS A 92 -9.29 4.32 -0.92
C HIS A 92 -8.37 3.57 -1.88
N LEU A 93 -8.45 3.82 -3.19
CA LEU A 93 -7.56 3.23 -4.17
C LEU A 93 -6.93 4.25 -5.12
N ALA A 94 -7.73 5.18 -5.70
CA ALA A 94 -7.20 6.15 -6.64
C ALA A 94 -6.25 7.14 -5.96
N HIS A 95 -6.58 7.67 -4.77
CA HIS A 95 -5.71 8.54 -3.98
C HIS A 95 -4.40 7.87 -3.56
N PRO A 96 -4.38 6.66 -2.96
CA PRO A 96 -3.14 5.90 -2.73
C PRO A 96 -2.31 5.67 -4.01
N TYR A 97 -2.96 5.38 -5.14
CA TYR A 97 -2.27 5.21 -6.41
C TYR A 97 -1.62 6.52 -6.89
N HIS A 98 -2.34 7.64 -6.80
CA HIS A 98 -1.80 8.97 -7.11
C HIS A 98 -0.59 9.31 -6.21
N GLY A 99 -0.70 9.07 -4.91
CA GLY A 99 0.38 9.25 -3.93
C GLY A 99 1.60 8.39 -4.22
N SER A 100 1.42 7.21 -4.85
CA SER A 100 2.53 6.35 -5.22
C SER A 100 3.46 6.97 -6.25
N PHE A 101 2.95 7.84 -7.12
CA PHE A 101 3.77 8.61 -8.06
C PHE A 101 4.60 9.68 -7.36
N TYR A 102 4.05 10.36 -6.35
CA TYR A 102 4.81 11.32 -5.54
C TYR A 102 5.96 10.66 -4.79
N HIS A 103 5.65 9.51 -4.15
CA HIS A 103 6.67 8.70 -3.47
C HIS A 103 7.76 8.26 -4.44
N SER A 104 7.38 7.71 -5.59
CA SER A 104 8.31 7.26 -6.63
C SER A 104 9.16 8.40 -7.19
N SER A 105 8.60 9.63 -7.29
CA SER A 105 9.37 10.82 -7.69
C SER A 105 10.48 11.13 -6.68
N ALA A 106 10.16 11.16 -5.39
CA ALA A 106 11.15 11.40 -4.34
C ALA A 106 12.20 10.28 -4.30
N ARG A 107 11.77 9.01 -4.34
CA ARG A 107 12.68 7.84 -4.36
C ARG A 107 13.62 7.87 -5.57
N GLY A 108 13.07 8.10 -6.76
CA GLY A 108 13.84 8.22 -8.00
C GLY A 108 14.77 9.43 -8.03
N SER A 109 14.54 10.43 -7.19
CA SER A 109 15.41 11.61 -7.01
C SER A 109 16.47 11.41 -5.90
N GLY A 110 16.63 10.18 -5.37
CA GLY A 110 17.69 9.82 -4.41
C GLY A 110 17.25 9.84 -2.95
N TYR A 111 16.02 10.23 -2.62
CA TYR A 111 15.54 10.25 -1.23
C TYR A 111 15.29 8.85 -0.69
N GLY A 112 15.54 8.65 0.61
CA GLY A 112 15.18 7.43 1.34
C GLY A 112 13.68 7.35 1.62
N PHE A 113 13.20 6.20 2.11
CA PHE A 113 11.78 5.96 2.41
C PHE A 113 11.17 7.06 3.30
N TRP A 114 11.77 7.32 4.48
CA TRP A 114 11.26 8.33 5.41
C TRP A 114 11.37 9.75 4.88
N ALA A 115 12.44 10.06 4.16
CA ALA A 115 12.65 11.37 3.57
C ALA A 115 11.70 11.64 2.38
N SER A 116 11.05 10.61 1.83
CA SER A 116 10.02 10.76 0.80
C SER A 116 8.66 11.18 1.36
N PHE A 117 8.40 10.97 2.67
CA PHE A 117 7.12 11.32 3.31
C PHE A 117 6.68 12.78 3.08
N PRO A 118 7.53 13.81 3.37
CA PRO A 118 7.12 15.19 3.16
C PRO A 118 6.80 15.54 1.70
N PHE A 119 7.45 14.88 0.74
CA PHE A 119 7.15 15.06 -0.67
C PHE A 119 5.77 14.52 -1.04
N VAL A 120 5.40 13.34 -0.51
CA VAL A 120 4.08 12.75 -0.73
C VAL A 120 2.99 13.62 -0.10
N ALA A 121 3.18 14.04 1.15
CA ALA A 121 2.23 14.90 1.86
C ALA A 121 2.07 16.27 1.18
N ALA A 122 3.18 16.90 0.74
CA ALA A 122 3.15 18.16 0.02
C ALA A 122 2.51 18.02 -1.38
N GLY A 123 2.78 16.92 -2.08
CA GLY A 123 2.16 16.59 -3.36
C GLY A 123 0.64 16.47 -3.23
N SER A 124 0.18 15.71 -2.23
CA SER A 124 -1.24 15.58 -1.92
C SER A 124 -1.88 16.91 -1.53
N ALA A 125 -1.29 17.64 -0.58
CA ALA A 125 -1.81 18.95 -0.18
C ALA A 125 -1.87 19.95 -1.34
N SER A 126 -0.88 19.91 -2.26
CA SER A 126 -0.89 20.80 -3.43
C SER A 126 -1.97 20.41 -4.44
N TRP A 127 -2.30 19.13 -4.56
CA TRP A 127 -3.43 18.66 -5.37
C TRP A 127 -4.75 19.21 -4.82
N GLU A 128 -5.03 18.97 -3.55
CA GLU A 128 -6.25 19.42 -2.88
C GLU A 128 -6.45 20.95 -2.95
N LEU A 129 -5.38 21.71 -2.76
CA LEU A 129 -5.45 23.18 -2.71
C LEU A 129 -5.53 23.83 -4.08
N PHE A 130 -4.90 23.25 -5.11
CA PHE A 130 -4.65 23.95 -6.36
C PHE A 130 -5.12 23.23 -7.64
N ALA A 131 -5.37 21.91 -7.58
CA ALA A 131 -5.79 21.14 -8.74
C ALA A 131 -7.30 20.84 -8.76
N GLU A 132 -8.00 21.10 -7.66
CA GLU A 132 -9.43 20.88 -7.51
C GLU A 132 -10.16 22.15 -7.08
N LYS A 133 -11.41 22.29 -7.56
CA LYS A 133 -12.28 23.42 -7.22
C LYS A 133 -13.07 23.17 -5.92
N ILE A 134 -13.22 21.91 -5.55
CA ILE A 134 -13.92 21.49 -4.33
C ILE A 134 -13.08 21.82 -3.09
N THR A 135 -13.73 21.84 -1.93
CA THR A 135 -13.03 22.09 -0.66
C THR A 135 -12.02 20.97 -0.39
N PRO A 136 -10.77 21.30 0.00
CA PRO A 136 -9.72 20.32 0.23
C PRO A 136 -10.11 19.20 1.18
N SER A 137 -9.80 17.95 0.83
CA SER A 137 -10.17 16.75 1.58
C SER A 137 -9.08 16.29 2.54
N LEU A 138 -9.45 16.07 3.81
CA LEU A 138 -8.55 15.55 4.83
C LEU A 138 -8.32 14.04 4.67
N ASN A 139 -9.36 13.29 4.31
CA ASN A 139 -9.23 11.85 4.06
C ASN A 139 -8.33 11.57 2.87
N ASP A 140 -8.39 12.40 1.83
CA ASP A 140 -7.56 12.24 0.64
C ASP A 140 -6.11 12.59 0.93
N LEU A 141 -5.87 13.63 1.71
CA LEU A 141 -4.52 13.94 2.21
C LEU A 141 -3.92 12.75 2.98
N ILE A 142 -4.70 12.09 3.84
CA ILE A 142 -4.26 10.93 4.62
C ILE A 142 -4.08 9.72 3.71
N ASN A 143 -5.08 9.37 2.89
CA ASN A 143 -5.06 8.20 2.02
C ASN A 143 -3.95 8.29 0.97
N THR A 144 -3.80 9.46 0.32
CA THR A 144 -2.74 9.73 -0.64
C THR A 144 -1.36 9.61 0.01
N THR A 145 -1.20 10.13 1.23
CA THR A 145 0.10 10.13 1.91
C THR A 145 0.47 8.72 2.38
N PHE A 146 -0.32 8.10 3.22
CA PHE A 146 0.04 6.81 3.81
C PHE A 146 -0.07 5.65 2.81
N GLY A 147 -1.12 5.63 2.00
CA GLY A 147 -1.29 4.63 0.94
C GLY A 147 -0.28 4.80 -0.18
N GLY A 148 -0.01 6.07 -0.55
CA GLY A 148 1.00 6.41 -1.54
C GLY A 148 2.41 5.98 -1.14
N MET A 149 2.78 6.12 0.13
CA MET A 149 4.06 5.60 0.63
C MET A 149 4.14 4.08 0.55
N ALA A 150 3.09 3.37 0.97
CA ALA A 150 3.08 1.91 0.96
C ALA A 150 3.11 1.36 -0.48
N LEU A 151 2.19 1.82 -1.33
CA LEU A 151 2.09 1.37 -2.71
C LEU A 151 3.28 1.85 -3.55
N GLY A 152 3.72 3.09 -3.33
CA GLY A 152 4.85 3.70 -4.03
C GLY A 152 6.17 2.99 -3.73
N GLU A 153 6.44 2.60 -2.48
CA GLU A 153 7.66 1.87 -2.17
C GLU A 153 7.68 0.47 -2.80
N VAL A 154 6.54 -0.24 -2.77
CA VAL A 154 6.42 -1.56 -3.42
C VAL A 154 6.63 -1.43 -4.92
N THR A 155 5.91 -0.53 -5.59
CA THR A 155 6.01 -0.37 -7.05
C THR A 155 7.38 0.14 -7.48
N TYR A 156 8.00 1.06 -6.72
CA TYR A 156 9.36 1.53 -6.96
C TYR A 156 10.37 0.39 -6.85
N ARG A 157 10.30 -0.46 -5.80
CA ARG A 157 11.21 -1.61 -5.65
C ARG A 157 11.02 -2.65 -6.73
N LEU A 158 9.78 -3.00 -7.07
CA LEU A 158 9.50 -3.95 -8.15
C LEU A 158 9.96 -3.42 -9.52
N SER A 159 9.76 -2.13 -9.79
CA SER A 159 10.30 -1.46 -10.97
C SER A 159 11.83 -1.53 -11.01
N SER A 160 12.48 -1.28 -9.88
CA SER A 160 13.93 -1.36 -9.75
C SER A 160 14.47 -2.76 -10.02
N LEU A 161 13.81 -3.79 -9.50
CA LEU A 161 14.18 -5.20 -9.76
C LEU A 161 14.05 -5.58 -11.23
N LEU A 162 13.00 -5.09 -11.91
CA LEU A 162 12.80 -5.34 -13.34
C LEU A 162 13.82 -4.57 -14.19
N GLY A 163 14.12 -3.32 -13.84
CA GLY A 163 15.06 -2.45 -14.54
C GLY A 163 16.53 -2.75 -14.27
N ALA A 164 16.85 -3.57 -13.25
CA ALA A 164 18.22 -3.86 -12.87
C ALA A 164 19.01 -4.61 -13.95
N ARG A 165 20.28 -4.22 -14.15
CA ARG A 165 21.21 -4.94 -15.03
C ARG A 165 21.46 -6.34 -14.48
N GLY A 166 21.21 -7.34 -15.31
CA GLY A 166 21.59 -8.72 -15.03
C GLY A 166 23.07 -8.99 -15.36
N ARG A 167 23.57 -10.19 -15.03
CA ARG A 167 24.90 -10.66 -15.40
C ARG A 167 25.15 -10.60 -16.93
N ASN A 168 24.11 -10.68 -17.74
CA ASN A 168 24.15 -10.72 -19.20
C ASN A 168 23.94 -9.34 -19.86
N GLY A 169 24.01 -8.24 -19.10
CA GLY A 169 23.86 -6.88 -19.63
C GLY A 169 22.58 -6.17 -19.15
N PRO A 170 22.16 -5.10 -19.86
CA PRO A 170 20.98 -4.33 -19.53
C PRO A 170 19.70 -5.18 -19.62
N PRO A 171 18.62 -4.78 -18.93
CA PRO A 171 17.35 -5.50 -19.01
C PRO A 171 16.81 -5.50 -20.43
N GLY A 172 16.18 -6.60 -20.84
CA GLY A 172 15.49 -6.67 -22.13
C GLY A 172 14.26 -5.76 -22.16
N PHE A 173 13.77 -5.45 -23.37
CA PHE A 173 12.67 -4.53 -23.64
C PHE A 173 11.43 -4.79 -22.77
N SER A 174 11.00 -6.03 -22.61
CA SER A 174 9.81 -6.39 -21.82
C SER A 174 9.98 -6.07 -20.31
N ARG A 175 11.18 -6.23 -19.77
CA ARG A 175 11.50 -5.88 -18.39
C ARG A 175 11.51 -4.37 -18.20
N GLU A 176 12.05 -3.60 -19.15
CA GLU A 176 12.03 -2.14 -19.14
C GLU A 176 10.59 -1.61 -19.20
N VAL A 177 9.77 -2.15 -20.09
CA VAL A 177 8.34 -1.78 -20.16
C VAL A 177 7.64 -2.10 -18.84
N GLY A 178 7.88 -3.28 -18.26
CA GLY A 178 7.32 -3.65 -16.97
C GLY A 178 7.78 -2.72 -15.83
N ALA A 179 9.05 -2.36 -15.81
CA ALA A 179 9.60 -1.41 -14.84
C ALA A 179 8.94 -0.02 -14.96
N PHE A 180 8.78 0.46 -16.20
CA PHE A 180 8.12 1.73 -16.47
C PHE A 180 6.64 1.72 -16.08
N VAL A 181 5.91 0.65 -16.36
CA VAL A 181 4.48 0.51 -16.00
C VAL A 181 4.30 0.52 -14.48
N LEU A 182 5.19 -0.13 -13.73
CA LEU A 182 5.11 -0.18 -12.26
C LEU A 182 5.43 1.17 -11.60
N SER A 183 6.42 1.89 -12.10
CA SER A 183 6.84 3.17 -11.51
C SER A 183 7.33 4.14 -12.59
N PRO A 184 6.42 4.72 -13.40
CA PRO A 184 6.81 5.55 -14.53
C PRO A 184 7.63 6.78 -14.10
N VAL A 185 7.19 7.46 -13.06
CA VAL A 185 7.87 8.65 -12.53
C VAL A 185 9.23 8.29 -11.94
N GLY A 186 9.29 7.28 -11.09
CA GLY A 186 10.55 6.80 -10.48
C GLY A 186 11.56 6.35 -11.54
N ARG A 187 11.09 5.64 -12.58
CA ARG A 187 11.96 5.19 -13.67
C ARG A 187 12.50 6.36 -14.51
N MET A 188 11.63 7.33 -14.83
CA MET A 188 12.02 8.52 -15.54
C MET A 188 13.05 9.36 -14.77
N GLN A 189 12.84 9.53 -13.46
CA GLN A 189 13.77 10.24 -12.59
C GLN A 189 15.15 9.54 -12.52
N GLY A 190 15.17 8.21 -12.39
CA GLY A 190 16.40 7.44 -12.42
C GLY A 190 17.15 7.56 -13.75
N LEU A 191 16.46 7.59 -14.88
CA LEU A 191 17.07 7.81 -16.20
C LEU A 191 17.69 9.22 -16.32
N LEU A 192 17.04 10.25 -15.78
CA LEU A 192 17.55 11.63 -15.78
C LEU A 192 18.81 11.79 -14.91
N GLN A 193 19.02 10.92 -13.91
CA GLN A 193 20.23 10.89 -13.08
C GLN A 193 21.39 10.12 -13.72
N GLY A 194 21.32 9.78 -14.97
CA GLY A 194 22.41 9.14 -15.71
C GLY A 194 22.31 7.62 -15.83
N GLY A 195 21.18 7.03 -15.45
CA GLY A 195 20.86 5.62 -15.74
C GLY A 195 21.77 4.59 -15.05
N ASP A 196 22.68 5.02 -14.20
CA ASP A 196 23.58 4.11 -13.50
C ASP A 196 22.88 3.55 -12.26
N ASP A 197 22.41 2.35 -12.41
CA ASP A 197 21.56 1.54 -11.51
C ASP A 197 22.22 1.21 -10.15
N ARG A 198 23.21 2.00 -9.70
CA ARG A 198 23.97 1.72 -8.46
C ARG A 198 23.11 1.91 -7.20
N SER A 199 22.16 2.83 -7.21
CA SER A 199 21.19 2.96 -6.11
C SER A 199 20.16 1.82 -6.11
N MET A 200 19.92 1.21 -7.28
CA MET A 200 19.05 0.06 -7.47
C MET A 200 19.78 -1.28 -7.25
N GLY A 201 21.10 -1.35 -7.51
CA GLY A 201 21.91 -2.56 -7.32
C GLY A 201 21.97 -3.08 -5.88
N GLN A 202 21.68 -2.24 -4.89
CA GLN A 202 21.54 -2.67 -3.49
C GLN A 202 20.18 -3.30 -3.16
N ILE A 203 19.16 -3.08 -4.02
CA ILE A 203 17.87 -3.76 -3.91
C ILE A 203 17.96 -5.16 -4.53
N ALA A 204 18.85 -5.37 -5.49
CA ALA A 204 19.03 -6.62 -6.18
C ALA A 204 19.71 -7.68 -5.30
N SER A 205 19.09 -8.84 -5.23
CA SER A 205 19.58 -10.09 -4.59
C SER A 205 19.24 -10.30 -3.11
N GLN A 206 17.97 -10.19 -2.74
CA GLN A 206 17.50 -10.88 -1.54
C GLN A 206 17.22 -12.35 -1.89
N PRO A 207 17.73 -13.34 -1.13
CA PRO A 207 17.63 -14.77 -1.50
C PRO A 207 16.20 -15.35 -1.44
N GLU A 208 15.20 -14.60 -1.08
CA GLU A 208 13.81 -15.05 -0.88
C GLU A 208 12.76 -14.24 -1.66
N GLU A 209 13.11 -13.82 -2.87
CA GLU A 209 12.12 -13.22 -3.78
C GLU A 209 11.19 -14.29 -4.35
N ARG A 210 9.89 -14.05 -4.27
CA ARG A 210 8.87 -14.93 -4.84
C ARG A 210 7.78 -14.10 -5.46
N ALA A 211 7.53 -14.34 -6.74
CA ALA A 211 6.36 -13.85 -7.42
C ALA A 211 5.52 -15.04 -7.86
N SER A 212 4.22 -14.97 -7.70
CA SER A 212 3.29 -15.95 -8.23
C SER A 212 2.08 -15.26 -8.84
N LEU A 213 1.62 -15.83 -9.94
CA LEU A 213 0.40 -15.43 -10.62
C LEU A 213 -0.61 -16.56 -10.45
N ALA A 214 -1.78 -16.27 -9.88
CA ALA A 214 -2.89 -17.19 -9.80
C ALA A 214 -4.01 -16.75 -10.72
N MET A 215 -4.60 -17.69 -11.45
CA MET A 215 -5.77 -17.47 -12.31
C MET A 215 -6.81 -18.53 -12.02
N GLY A 216 -8.06 -18.10 -11.80
CA GLY A 216 -9.10 -19.03 -11.40
C GLY A 216 -10.50 -18.43 -11.36
N ARG A 217 -11.35 -19.10 -10.61
CA ARG A 217 -12.71 -18.63 -10.31
C ARG A 217 -12.92 -18.58 -8.79
N GLY A 218 -13.53 -17.51 -8.33
CA GLY A 218 -13.92 -17.34 -6.95
C GLY A 218 -15.33 -16.79 -6.83
N SER A 219 -16.20 -17.47 -6.06
CA SER A 219 -17.60 -17.08 -5.86
C SER A 219 -18.38 -16.80 -7.17
N GLY A 220 -18.05 -17.58 -8.21
CA GLY A 220 -18.70 -17.48 -9.53
C GLY A 220 -17.98 -16.56 -10.55
N HIS A 221 -17.06 -15.69 -10.13
CA HIS A 221 -16.37 -14.74 -11.00
C HIS A 221 -14.94 -15.20 -11.30
N PRO A 222 -14.42 -14.95 -12.52
CA PRO A 222 -13.01 -15.16 -12.82
C PRO A 222 -12.15 -14.12 -12.08
N PHE A 223 -10.93 -14.48 -11.73
CA PHE A 223 -9.96 -13.57 -11.16
C PHE A 223 -8.54 -13.86 -11.63
N VAL A 224 -7.70 -12.85 -11.54
CA VAL A 224 -6.24 -12.94 -11.62
C VAL A 224 -5.66 -12.31 -10.36
N GLU A 225 -4.74 -13.00 -9.69
CA GLU A 225 -4.05 -12.50 -8.50
C GLU A 225 -2.54 -12.56 -8.70
N LEU A 226 -1.90 -11.42 -8.52
CA LEU A 226 -0.45 -11.30 -8.41
C LEU A 226 -0.10 -11.27 -6.91
N SER A 227 0.77 -12.19 -6.48
CA SER A 227 1.34 -12.18 -5.14
C SER A 227 2.86 -12.06 -5.24
N VAL A 228 3.43 -11.10 -4.52
CA VAL A 228 4.87 -10.89 -4.42
C VAL A 228 5.27 -10.94 -2.96
N ARG A 229 6.29 -11.73 -2.65
CA ARG A 229 6.98 -11.71 -1.38
C ARG A 229 8.44 -11.38 -1.65
N TYR A 230 8.91 -10.29 -1.08
CA TYR A 230 10.27 -9.78 -1.24
C TYR A 230 10.97 -9.81 0.11
N GLY A 231 12.20 -10.34 0.12
CA GLY A 231 13.01 -10.41 1.33
C GLY A 231 12.42 -11.27 2.44
N THR A 232 13.07 -11.23 3.58
CA THR A 232 12.60 -11.92 4.79
C THR A 232 12.94 -11.12 6.04
N PRO A 233 12.03 -11.06 7.03
CA PRO A 233 12.31 -10.38 8.30
C PRO A 233 13.35 -11.11 9.16
N PHE A 234 13.87 -12.26 8.74
CA PHE A 234 14.81 -13.08 9.49
C PHE A 234 16.25 -13.01 9.00
N ASN A 235 16.57 -12.18 8.00
CA ASN A 235 17.94 -11.98 7.54
C ASN A 235 18.80 -11.33 8.62
N ALA A 236 20.09 -11.66 8.66
CA ALA A 236 21.06 -10.98 9.52
C ALA A 236 21.43 -9.61 8.95
N GLY A 237 21.81 -8.66 9.83
CA GLY A 237 22.32 -7.34 9.44
C GLY A 237 21.30 -6.21 9.58
N PRO A 238 21.71 -4.97 9.27
CA PRO A 238 20.86 -3.81 9.29
C PRO A 238 19.71 -3.95 8.28
N ILE A 239 18.57 -3.36 8.60
CA ILE A 239 17.38 -3.40 7.75
C ILE A 239 16.91 -1.97 7.45
N HIS A 240 16.50 -1.75 6.21
CA HIS A 240 15.83 -0.52 5.80
C HIS A 240 14.33 -0.79 5.61
N PRO A 241 13.49 0.23 5.68
CA PRO A 241 12.07 0.06 5.41
C PRO A 241 11.82 -0.66 4.09
N TYR A 242 10.90 -1.64 4.13
CA TYR A 242 10.54 -2.49 2.98
C TYR A 242 11.65 -3.42 2.44
N ASP A 243 12.72 -3.68 3.19
CA ASP A 243 13.66 -4.77 2.85
C ASP A 243 13.00 -6.15 2.96
N ALA A 244 11.85 -6.22 3.61
CA ALA A 244 10.94 -7.35 3.52
C ALA A 244 9.50 -6.82 3.39
N PHE A 245 8.76 -7.30 2.37
CA PHE A 245 7.36 -6.97 2.19
C PHE A 245 6.58 -8.10 1.51
N GLU A 246 5.26 -8.09 1.73
CA GLU A 246 4.29 -8.85 0.96
C GLU A 246 3.39 -7.88 0.20
N PHE A 247 3.09 -8.19 -1.05
CA PHE A 247 2.15 -7.47 -1.90
C PHE A 247 1.22 -8.45 -2.58
N ARG A 248 -0.07 -8.16 -2.57
CA ARG A 248 -1.09 -8.89 -3.33
C ARG A 248 -1.98 -7.90 -4.07
N LEU A 249 -2.28 -8.24 -5.31
CA LEU A 249 -3.23 -7.52 -6.16
C LEU A 249 -4.13 -8.54 -6.83
N GLN A 250 -5.43 -8.47 -6.56
CA GLN A 250 -6.43 -9.28 -7.25
C GLN A 250 -7.31 -8.39 -8.12
N VAL A 251 -7.46 -8.81 -9.36
CA VAL A 251 -8.36 -8.19 -10.34
C VAL A 251 -9.41 -9.19 -10.83
N SER A 252 -10.60 -8.69 -11.12
CA SER A 252 -11.70 -9.48 -11.69
C SER A 252 -12.41 -8.61 -12.74
N PRO A 253 -12.81 -9.16 -13.88
CA PRO A 253 -13.62 -8.43 -14.86
C PRO A 253 -15.05 -8.32 -14.32
N ASP A 254 -15.31 -7.25 -13.60
CA ASP A 254 -16.62 -6.96 -12.99
C ASP A 254 -17.01 -5.50 -13.32
N PRO A 255 -18.27 -5.25 -13.71
CA PRO A 255 -18.74 -3.89 -14.00
C PRO A 255 -18.62 -2.90 -12.83
N SER A 256 -18.62 -3.38 -11.59
CA SER A 256 -18.53 -2.53 -10.39
C SER A 256 -17.08 -2.08 -10.06
N GLY A 257 -16.09 -2.68 -10.70
CA GLY A 257 -14.68 -2.35 -10.49
C GLY A 257 -13.76 -3.53 -10.82
N ALA A 258 -12.64 -3.25 -11.46
CA ALA A 258 -11.69 -4.30 -11.85
C ALA A 258 -10.83 -4.78 -10.68
N VAL A 259 -10.45 -3.87 -9.75
CA VAL A 259 -9.60 -4.20 -8.61
C VAL A 259 -10.48 -4.65 -7.45
N ARG A 260 -10.22 -5.85 -6.94
CA ARG A 260 -10.98 -6.47 -5.84
C ARG A 260 -10.23 -6.52 -4.53
N HIS A 261 -8.92 -6.62 -4.61
CA HIS A 261 -8.10 -6.71 -3.41
C HIS A 261 -6.71 -6.13 -3.67
N VAL A 262 -6.25 -5.29 -2.78
CA VAL A 262 -4.87 -4.87 -2.66
C VAL A 262 -4.45 -5.06 -1.22
N ALA A 263 -3.35 -5.74 -0.98
CA ALA A 263 -2.78 -5.84 0.36
C ALA A 263 -1.27 -5.64 0.30
N ILE A 264 -0.78 -4.77 1.15
CA ILE A 264 0.64 -4.48 1.36
C ILE A 264 0.95 -4.65 2.84
N SER A 265 2.03 -5.35 3.13
CA SER A 265 2.62 -5.47 4.45
C SER A 265 4.12 -5.26 4.34
N GLY A 266 4.61 -4.08 4.69
CA GLY A 266 6.01 -3.67 4.58
C GLY A 266 6.68 -3.56 5.94
N LEU A 267 7.80 -4.24 6.13
CA LEU A 267 8.61 -4.16 7.34
C LEU A 267 9.33 -2.81 7.40
N LEU A 268 9.11 -2.05 8.46
CA LEU A 268 9.74 -0.75 8.70
C LEU A 268 11.00 -0.85 9.56
N ALA A 269 10.94 -1.70 10.60
CA ALA A 269 12.03 -1.93 11.52
C ALA A 269 11.95 -3.34 12.11
N ARG A 270 13.07 -3.84 12.60
CA ARG A 270 13.16 -5.19 13.18
C ARG A 270 14.17 -5.26 14.31
N GLN A 271 13.86 -6.10 15.30
CA GLN A 271 14.78 -6.55 16.33
C GLN A 271 14.80 -8.07 16.35
N THR A 272 15.96 -8.67 16.13
CA THR A 272 16.13 -10.13 16.26
C THR A 272 16.09 -10.50 17.75
N LEU A 273 15.22 -11.44 18.11
CA LEU A 273 15.11 -11.96 19.47
C LEU A 273 15.99 -13.20 19.66
N SER A 274 15.93 -14.11 18.69
CA SER A 274 16.70 -15.35 18.71
C SER A 274 17.01 -15.82 17.30
N GLN A 275 18.22 -16.34 17.12
CA GLN A 275 18.65 -16.91 15.86
C GLN A 275 19.46 -18.18 16.12
N SER A 276 19.00 -19.29 15.57
CA SER A 276 19.68 -20.58 15.60
C SER A 276 19.71 -21.20 14.20
N ALA A 277 20.41 -22.30 14.03
CA ALA A 277 20.46 -23.02 12.74
C ALA A 277 19.05 -23.47 12.24
N ARG A 278 18.10 -23.70 13.16
CA ARG A 278 16.77 -24.23 12.83
C ARG A 278 15.62 -23.29 13.13
N SER A 279 15.79 -22.28 13.96
CA SER A 279 14.71 -21.37 14.36
C SER A 279 15.18 -19.94 14.44
N HIS A 280 14.30 -19.02 14.04
CA HIS A 280 14.50 -17.58 14.11
C HIS A 280 13.27 -16.95 14.73
N SER A 281 13.46 -15.96 15.59
CA SER A 281 12.37 -15.11 16.09
C SER A 281 12.78 -13.65 16.07
N ALA A 282 11.82 -12.79 15.80
CA ALA A 282 12.04 -11.34 15.71
C ALA A 282 10.81 -10.57 16.15
N LEU A 283 11.04 -9.37 16.65
CA LEU A 283 10.02 -8.32 16.70
C LEU A 283 10.10 -7.50 15.42
N GLY A 284 8.97 -7.08 14.91
CA GLY A 284 8.89 -6.23 13.71
C GLY A 284 7.92 -5.09 13.90
N LEU A 285 8.21 -3.94 13.29
CA LEU A 285 7.28 -2.85 13.06
C LEU A 285 6.91 -2.88 11.58
N PHE A 286 5.62 -2.89 11.28
CA PHE A 286 5.12 -2.95 9.90
C PHE A 286 4.18 -1.80 9.60
N GLN A 287 4.19 -1.38 8.33
CA GLN A 287 3.14 -0.59 7.70
C GLN A 287 2.26 -1.50 6.85
N HIS A 288 0.95 -1.29 6.92
CA HIS A 288 -0.01 -1.99 6.09
C HIS A 288 -0.86 -1.00 5.31
N PHE A 289 -1.19 -1.39 4.08
CA PHE A 289 -2.25 -0.80 3.28
C PHE A 289 -3.12 -1.91 2.73
N GLU A 290 -4.42 -1.79 2.88
CA GLU A 290 -5.38 -2.76 2.40
C GLU A 290 -6.57 -2.08 1.75
N TYR A 291 -7.02 -2.69 0.66
CA TYR A 291 -8.25 -2.38 -0.05
C TYR A 291 -8.94 -3.70 -0.37
N GLU A 292 -10.17 -3.86 0.07
CA GLU A 292 -10.99 -5.06 -0.13
C GLU A 292 -12.36 -4.65 -0.65
N ASP A 293 -12.73 -5.12 -1.83
CA ASP A 293 -14.04 -4.93 -2.43
C ASP A 293 -14.74 -6.28 -2.56
N LEU A 294 -15.54 -6.61 -1.56
CA LEU A 294 -16.37 -7.80 -1.51
C LEU A 294 -17.85 -7.43 -1.66
N PRO A 295 -18.68 -8.36 -2.14
CA PRO A 295 -20.11 -8.12 -2.19
C PRO A 295 -20.67 -7.69 -0.81
N ARG A 296 -21.16 -6.46 -0.69
CA ARG A 296 -21.71 -5.85 0.53
C ARG A 296 -20.72 -5.60 1.67
N LEU A 297 -19.41 -5.75 1.44
CA LEU A 297 -18.40 -5.46 2.42
C LEU A 297 -17.16 -4.87 1.74
N GLU A 298 -17.09 -3.57 1.67
CA GLU A 298 -15.88 -2.85 1.30
C GLU A 298 -15.12 -2.51 2.57
N PHE A 299 -13.82 -2.65 2.53
CA PHE A 299 -12.92 -2.27 3.61
C PHE A 299 -11.61 -1.72 3.01
N SER A 300 -11.12 -0.64 3.57
CA SER A 300 -9.77 -0.16 3.32
C SER A 300 -9.15 0.37 4.61
N GLY A 301 -7.83 0.33 4.72
CA GLY A 301 -7.17 0.88 5.89
C GLY A 301 -5.68 1.04 5.75
N HIS A 302 -5.19 2.09 6.42
CA HIS A 302 -3.77 2.35 6.64
C HIS A 302 -3.47 2.09 8.10
N SER A 303 -2.59 1.13 8.38
CA SER A 303 -2.25 0.78 9.76
C SER A 303 -0.75 0.60 9.99
N LEU A 304 -0.34 0.76 11.24
CA LEU A 304 0.96 0.38 11.75
C LEU A 304 0.78 -0.75 12.76
N SER A 305 1.66 -1.75 12.74
CA SER A 305 1.59 -2.86 13.69
C SER A 305 2.93 -3.23 14.28
N GLY A 306 2.92 -3.57 15.59
CA GLY A 306 3.97 -4.33 16.22
C GLY A 306 3.71 -5.83 16.04
N ALA A 307 4.75 -6.58 15.70
CA ALA A 307 4.63 -8.01 15.38
C ALA A 307 5.65 -8.87 16.12
N VAL A 308 5.23 -10.07 16.50
CA VAL A 308 6.12 -11.19 16.87
C VAL A 308 6.14 -12.17 15.72
N LEU A 309 7.34 -12.47 15.24
CA LEU A 309 7.57 -13.35 14.09
C LEU A 309 8.39 -14.54 14.52
N PHE A 310 8.03 -15.71 14.03
CA PHE A 310 8.72 -16.94 14.29
C PHE A 310 8.84 -17.78 13.02
N GLN A 311 10.03 -18.34 12.79
CA GLN A 311 10.29 -19.26 11.68
C GLN A 311 11.03 -20.48 12.20
N ARG A 312 10.62 -21.67 11.74
CA ARG A 312 11.28 -22.96 12.06
C ARG A 312 11.54 -23.76 10.79
N ARG A 313 12.78 -24.20 10.62
CA ARG A 313 13.16 -25.16 9.58
C ARG A 313 12.90 -26.58 10.07
N LEU A 314 12.16 -27.35 9.29
CA LEU A 314 11.87 -28.77 9.51
C LEU A 314 12.68 -29.59 8.50
N GLY A 315 14.01 -29.68 8.70
CA GLY A 315 14.95 -30.23 7.73
C GLY A 315 15.34 -29.17 6.64
N GLU A 316 15.94 -29.64 5.55
CA GLU A 316 16.51 -28.76 4.51
C GLU A 316 15.45 -28.12 3.61
N ARG A 317 14.31 -28.78 3.43
CA ARG A 317 13.31 -28.44 2.41
C ARG A 317 12.02 -27.83 2.95
N ASN A 318 11.77 -28.00 4.26
CA ASN A 318 10.50 -27.61 4.87
C ASN A 318 10.70 -26.46 5.86
N ARG A 319 9.75 -25.51 5.87
CA ARG A 319 9.77 -24.36 6.75
C ARG A 319 8.36 -24.03 7.21
N LEU A 320 8.21 -23.76 8.50
CA LEU A 320 7.02 -23.17 9.11
C LEU A 320 7.33 -21.72 9.46
N THR A 321 6.40 -20.83 9.19
CA THR A 321 6.49 -19.42 9.57
C THR A 321 5.19 -19.02 10.25
N PHE A 322 5.29 -18.26 11.34
CA PHE A 322 4.18 -17.70 12.09
C PHE A 322 4.40 -16.21 12.29
N GLY A 323 3.34 -15.44 12.24
CA GLY A 323 3.31 -14.02 12.56
C GLY A 323 2.07 -13.69 13.36
N ALA A 324 2.23 -12.87 14.40
CA ALA A 324 1.14 -12.30 15.18
C ALA A 324 1.39 -10.80 15.33
N HIS A 325 0.39 -9.98 15.00
CA HIS A 325 0.49 -8.53 14.97
C HIS A 325 -0.62 -7.91 15.81
N LEU A 326 -0.31 -6.83 16.50
CA LEU A 326 -1.28 -5.87 17.03
C LEU A 326 -1.15 -4.59 16.23
N GLU A 327 -2.26 -4.07 15.74
CA GLU A 327 -2.26 -2.93 14.82
C GLU A 327 -3.10 -1.76 15.34
N GLY A 328 -2.62 -0.54 15.07
CA GLY A 328 -3.37 0.69 15.16
C GLY A 328 -3.73 1.14 13.74
N ILE A 329 -5.01 1.32 13.46
CA ILE A 329 -5.52 1.80 12.17
C ILE A 329 -5.58 3.32 12.24
N ILE A 330 -4.79 3.97 11.38
CA ILE A 330 -4.69 5.44 11.31
C ILE A 330 -5.99 6.02 10.74
N LEU A 331 -6.42 5.45 9.61
CA LEU A 331 -7.68 5.73 8.95
C LEU A 331 -8.13 4.46 8.23
N GLY A 332 -9.35 4.04 8.52
CA GLY A 332 -10.03 2.97 7.81
C GLY A 332 -11.36 3.45 7.26
N GLY A 333 -11.76 2.88 6.12
CA GLY A 333 -13.07 3.00 5.54
C GLY A 333 -13.76 1.64 5.55
N ILE A 334 -15.03 1.59 5.93
CA ILE A 334 -15.80 0.36 5.94
C ILE A 334 -17.24 0.62 5.49
N SER A 335 -17.81 -0.30 4.70
CA SER A 335 -19.20 -0.19 4.22
C SER A 335 -20.17 0.10 5.34
N SER A 336 -21.09 1.03 5.11
CA SER A 336 -22.17 1.43 6.00
C SER A 336 -23.54 1.21 5.35
N ASP A 337 -24.52 0.80 6.15
CA ASP A 337 -25.89 0.58 5.67
C ASP A 337 -26.80 1.79 5.93
N HIS A 338 -26.34 2.80 6.68
CA HIS A 338 -27.11 3.97 7.09
C HIS A 338 -26.47 5.32 6.76
N GLY A 339 -25.31 5.33 6.15
CA GLY A 339 -24.57 6.54 5.78
C GLY A 339 -24.90 7.01 4.37
N PHE A 340 -26.11 7.56 4.16
CA PHE A 340 -26.50 8.05 2.83
C PHE A 340 -26.32 9.56 2.71
N GLU A 341 -25.08 10.01 2.51
CA GLU A 341 -24.86 11.23 1.79
C GLU A 341 -24.38 10.90 0.36
N TRP A 342 -24.75 11.69 -0.59
CA TRP A 342 -24.59 11.51 -2.01
C TRP A 342 -23.29 10.79 -2.40
N ARG A 343 -23.37 9.58 -2.97
CA ARG A 343 -22.31 8.65 -3.39
C ARG A 343 -21.52 7.91 -2.30
N ARG A 344 -21.72 8.19 -1.01
CA ARG A 344 -20.97 7.52 0.04
C ARG A 344 -21.83 6.48 0.75
N ASN A 345 -21.35 5.24 0.75
CA ASN A 345 -21.93 4.08 1.42
C ASN A 345 -20.95 3.46 2.42
N TYR A 346 -20.06 4.26 3.00
CA TYR A 346 -19.06 3.80 3.96
C TYR A 346 -18.83 4.86 5.05
N ASP A 347 -18.34 4.39 6.19
CA ASP A 347 -17.93 5.21 7.32
C ASP A 347 -16.41 5.24 7.43
N LEU A 348 -15.86 6.36 7.87
CA LEU A 348 -14.44 6.59 8.05
C LEU A 348 -14.09 6.72 9.53
N GLY A 349 -12.98 6.11 9.94
CA GLY A 349 -12.47 6.33 11.28
C GLY A 349 -11.17 5.61 11.61
N PRO A 350 -10.55 5.98 12.75
CA PRO A 350 -9.45 5.24 13.32
C PRO A 350 -9.92 3.95 13.96
N GLY A 351 -8.97 3.06 14.25
CA GLY A 351 -9.30 1.80 14.89
C GLY A 351 -8.11 1.03 15.40
N ALA A 352 -8.38 -0.19 15.80
CA ALA A 352 -7.37 -1.14 16.24
C ALA A 352 -7.69 -2.54 15.74
N GLY A 353 -6.69 -3.40 15.69
CA GLY A 353 -6.89 -4.76 15.24
C GLY A 353 -5.78 -5.72 15.66
N ALA A 354 -6.00 -6.96 15.33
CA ALA A 354 -5.01 -8.02 15.43
C ALA A 354 -5.03 -8.87 14.16
N ARG A 355 -3.87 -9.31 13.73
CA ARG A 355 -3.75 -10.25 12.61
C ARG A 355 -2.80 -11.38 12.95
N GLY A 356 -3.05 -12.54 12.38
CA GLY A 356 -2.20 -13.70 12.52
C GLY A 356 -2.02 -14.39 11.20
N SER A 357 -0.86 -15.01 11.02
CA SER A 357 -0.57 -15.83 9.85
C SER A 357 0.25 -17.05 10.21
N ALA A 358 0.00 -18.15 9.51
CA ALA A 358 0.81 -19.35 9.54
C ALA A 358 1.02 -19.85 8.11
N SER A 359 2.24 -20.22 7.74
CA SER A 359 2.52 -20.79 6.44
C SER A 359 3.46 -21.98 6.51
N PHE A 360 3.18 -22.99 5.67
CA PHE A 360 4.03 -24.14 5.45
C PHE A 360 4.62 -24.07 4.05
N VAL A 361 5.93 -23.98 3.97
CA VAL A 361 6.69 -23.91 2.73
C VAL A 361 7.51 -25.19 2.58
N ARG A 362 7.41 -25.85 1.42
CA ARG A 362 8.20 -27.04 1.04
C ARG A 362 8.84 -26.81 -0.33
N ASN A 363 10.14 -27.07 -0.43
CA ASN A 363 10.91 -26.84 -1.67
C ASN A 363 10.70 -25.43 -2.25
N ARG A 364 10.78 -24.37 -1.42
CA ARG A 364 10.51 -22.97 -1.77
C ARG A 364 9.08 -22.66 -2.21
N ARG A 365 8.13 -23.61 -2.20
CA ARG A 365 6.72 -23.40 -2.51
C ARG A 365 5.89 -23.36 -1.25
N GLU A 366 4.94 -22.44 -1.18
CA GLU A 366 3.95 -22.39 -0.12
C GLU A 366 2.86 -23.41 -0.43
N TRP A 367 2.72 -24.39 0.47
CA TRP A 367 1.74 -25.47 0.35
C TRP A 367 0.46 -25.17 1.11
N LEU A 368 0.60 -24.48 2.24
CA LEU A 368 -0.51 -24.12 3.10
C LEU A 368 -0.27 -22.71 3.64
N ARG A 369 -1.31 -21.89 3.65
CA ARG A 369 -1.36 -20.59 4.30
C ARG A 369 -2.67 -20.42 5.03
N ILE A 370 -2.59 -19.99 6.27
CA ILE A 370 -3.71 -19.59 7.11
C ILE A 370 -3.48 -18.16 7.51
N GLU A 371 -4.47 -17.32 7.33
CA GLU A 371 -4.43 -15.92 7.74
C GLU A 371 -5.73 -15.54 8.41
N GLY A 372 -5.64 -14.70 9.40
CA GLY A 372 -6.79 -14.13 10.07
C GLY A 372 -6.51 -12.69 10.49
N ARG A 373 -7.53 -11.86 10.43
CA ARG A 373 -7.54 -10.49 10.93
C ARG A 373 -8.86 -10.20 11.60
N ALA A 374 -8.81 -9.55 12.76
CA ALA A 374 -9.96 -8.97 13.42
C ALA A 374 -9.67 -7.50 13.68
N LEU A 375 -10.63 -6.62 13.43
CA LEU A 375 -10.49 -5.19 13.60
C LEU A 375 -11.75 -4.57 14.19
N TRP A 376 -11.56 -3.42 14.83
CA TRP A 376 -12.58 -2.51 15.28
C TRP A 376 -12.26 -1.12 14.72
N LEU A 377 -13.30 -0.42 14.23
CA LEU A 377 -13.25 0.95 13.74
C LEU A 377 -14.34 1.77 14.44
N HIS A 378 -13.97 2.95 14.91
CA HIS A 378 -14.89 3.97 15.39
C HIS A 378 -15.12 5.02 14.33
N SER A 379 -16.34 5.22 13.91
CA SER A 379 -16.68 6.20 12.88
C SER A 379 -16.50 7.63 13.41
N ILE A 380 -15.70 8.42 12.72
CA ILE A 380 -15.55 9.86 12.98
C ILE A 380 -16.14 10.70 11.86
N HIS A 381 -16.46 10.07 10.74
CA HIS A 381 -17.14 10.68 9.61
C HIS A 381 -18.01 9.64 8.89
N GLY A 382 -19.28 9.94 8.69
CA GLY A 382 -20.32 9.05 8.23
C GLY A 382 -21.41 8.89 9.27
N SER A 383 -21.94 7.68 9.40
CA SER A 383 -22.87 7.32 10.47
C SER A 383 -22.15 7.32 11.81
N ASP A 384 -22.82 7.68 12.89
CA ASP A 384 -22.31 7.48 14.25
C ASP A 384 -22.39 5.96 14.56
N ALA A 385 -21.26 5.28 14.45
CA ALA A 385 -21.20 3.82 14.50
C ALA A 385 -19.85 3.28 14.99
N ASP A 386 -19.92 2.08 15.55
CA ASP A 386 -18.79 1.21 15.80
C ASP A 386 -18.87 -0.03 14.92
N HIS A 387 -17.80 -0.33 14.21
CA HIS A 387 -17.71 -1.48 13.31
C HIS A 387 -16.69 -2.48 13.81
N THR A 388 -17.05 -3.75 13.80
CA THR A 388 -16.11 -4.86 13.93
C THR A 388 -16.12 -5.69 12.65
N ALA A 389 -14.95 -6.06 12.16
CA ALA A 389 -14.83 -6.93 11.01
C ALA A 389 -13.81 -8.04 11.24
N THR A 390 -14.05 -9.21 10.66
CA THR A 390 -13.09 -10.30 10.63
C THR A 390 -12.89 -10.80 9.21
N PHE A 391 -11.65 -11.12 8.88
CA PHE A 391 -11.26 -11.74 7.62
C PHE A 391 -10.43 -12.97 7.96
N VAL A 392 -10.86 -14.15 7.54
CA VAL A 392 -10.14 -15.40 7.77
C VAL A 392 -10.03 -16.14 6.44
N GLN A 393 -8.85 -16.65 6.14
CA GLN A 393 -8.65 -17.46 4.94
C GLN A 393 -7.72 -18.64 5.19
N VAL A 394 -7.98 -19.73 4.49
CA VAL A 394 -7.14 -20.92 4.43
C VAL A 394 -6.93 -21.26 2.97
N GLY A 395 -5.69 -21.25 2.52
CA GLY A 395 -5.31 -21.56 1.15
C GLY A 395 -4.32 -22.72 1.10
N ALA A 396 -4.52 -23.62 0.16
CA ALA A 396 -3.59 -24.70 -0.13
C ALA A 396 -3.22 -24.71 -1.62
N THR A 397 -1.95 -25.00 -1.91
CA THR A 397 -1.44 -25.10 -3.29
C THR A 397 -0.56 -26.32 -3.43
N VAL A 398 -0.85 -27.14 -4.45
CA VAL A 398 -0.08 -28.36 -4.77
C VAL A 398 0.68 -28.10 -6.08
N PRO A 399 2.00 -28.32 -6.10
CA PRO A 399 2.77 -28.23 -7.33
C PRO A 399 2.36 -29.35 -8.30
N LEU A 400 2.21 -29.01 -9.57
CA LEU A 400 1.92 -29.95 -10.65
C LEU A 400 3.19 -30.25 -11.44
N ARG A 401 3.59 -29.37 -12.36
CA ARG A 401 4.77 -29.55 -13.22
C ARG A 401 5.52 -28.24 -13.40
N GLY A 402 6.85 -28.26 -13.26
CA GLY A 402 7.69 -27.07 -13.41
C GLY A 402 7.23 -25.95 -12.47
N ALA A 403 6.96 -24.77 -13.03
CA ALA A 403 6.47 -23.60 -12.30
C ALA A 403 4.96 -23.64 -12.01
N VAL A 404 4.21 -24.59 -12.54
CA VAL A 404 2.75 -24.66 -12.43
C VAL A 404 2.33 -25.40 -11.16
N GLY A 405 1.27 -24.92 -10.53
CA GLY A 405 0.57 -25.54 -9.40
C GLY A 405 -0.94 -25.38 -9.53
N ALA A 406 -1.70 -26.10 -8.72
CA ALA A 406 -3.13 -25.91 -8.55
C ALA A 406 -3.44 -25.68 -7.08
N GLY A 407 -4.40 -24.83 -6.79
CA GLY A 407 -4.76 -24.49 -5.43
C GLY A 407 -6.23 -24.14 -5.25
N GLY A 408 -6.60 -24.03 -3.99
CA GLY A 408 -7.88 -23.55 -3.54
C GLY A 408 -7.74 -22.71 -2.28
N ASN A 409 -8.72 -21.85 -2.07
CA ASN A 409 -8.81 -20.98 -0.91
C ASN A 409 -10.25 -20.95 -0.40
N LEU A 410 -10.41 -21.08 0.90
CA LEU A 410 -11.65 -20.85 1.62
C LEU A 410 -11.46 -19.57 2.44
N ALA A 411 -12.34 -18.60 2.27
CA ALA A 411 -12.30 -17.37 3.04
C ALA A 411 -13.69 -17.01 3.58
N LEU A 412 -13.69 -16.34 4.72
CA LEU A 412 -14.88 -15.77 5.34
C LEU A 412 -14.55 -14.37 5.80
N ALA A 413 -15.30 -13.40 5.30
CA ALA A 413 -15.33 -12.05 5.83
C ALA A 413 -16.64 -11.83 6.60
N THR A 414 -16.55 -11.15 7.75
CA THR A 414 -17.74 -10.76 8.53
C THR A 414 -17.64 -9.29 8.91
N ARG A 415 -18.78 -8.63 9.02
CA ARG A 415 -18.90 -7.29 9.57
C ARG A 415 -20.08 -7.27 10.56
N HIS A 416 -19.89 -6.63 11.69
CA HIS A 416 -20.96 -6.23 12.59
C HIS A 416 -20.80 -4.73 12.85
N SER A 417 -21.87 -3.98 12.59
CA SER A 417 -21.94 -2.53 12.73
C SER A 417 -23.02 -2.17 13.73
N SER A 418 -22.66 -1.47 14.80
CA SER A 418 -23.58 -0.92 15.80
C SER A 418 -23.74 0.56 15.56
N TYR A 419 -24.93 1.00 15.21
CA TYR A 419 -25.25 2.38 14.86
C TYR A 419 -25.99 3.08 16.01
N THR A 420 -25.66 4.34 16.27
CA THR A 420 -26.48 5.20 17.14
C THR A 420 -27.74 5.60 16.41
N GLY A 421 -28.88 5.24 16.95
CA GLY A 421 -30.20 5.59 16.38
C GLY A 421 -30.71 4.70 15.27
N PHE A 422 -29.99 3.66 14.86
CA PHE A 422 -30.42 2.67 13.87
C PHE A 422 -30.19 1.24 14.36
N PRO A 423 -30.86 0.24 13.78
CA PRO A 423 -30.61 -1.16 14.08
C PRO A 423 -29.19 -1.58 13.70
N SER A 424 -28.57 -2.42 14.53
CA SER A 424 -27.27 -3.04 14.22
C SER A 424 -27.37 -3.96 13.01
N VAL A 425 -26.34 -3.99 12.18
CA VAL A 425 -26.28 -4.80 10.96
C VAL A 425 -25.13 -5.79 11.03
N SER A 426 -25.41 -7.04 10.66
CA SER A 426 -24.38 -8.09 10.56
C SER A 426 -24.37 -8.67 9.15
N GLN A 427 -23.18 -8.83 8.60
CA GLN A 427 -22.96 -9.39 7.28
C GLN A 427 -21.93 -10.52 7.34
N ARG A 428 -22.09 -11.51 6.45
CA ARG A 428 -21.15 -12.62 6.26
C ARG A 428 -20.96 -12.86 4.78
N VAL A 429 -19.70 -12.92 4.35
CA VAL A 429 -19.32 -13.09 2.94
C VAL A 429 -18.38 -14.29 2.85
N PRO A 430 -18.90 -15.51 2.68
CA PRO A 430 -18.06 -16.67 2.41
C PRO A 430 -17.54 -16.62 0.98
N GLN A 431 -16.32 -17.07 0.78
CA GLN A 431 -15.69 -17.18 -0.53
C GLN A 431 -15.01 -18.53 -0.69
N ILE A 432 -15.17 -19.10 -1.87
CA ILE A 432 -14.46 -20.31 -2.30
C ILE A 432 -13.77 -19.97 -3.60
N ARG A 433 -12.48 -20.24 -3.69
CA ARG A 433 -11.66 -19.99 -4.88
C ARG A 433 -10.94 -21.28 -5.29
N ALA A 434 -10.90 -21.53 -6.60
CA ALA A 434 -10.08 -22.57 -7.20
C ALA A 434 -9.24 -21.95 -8.32
N TYR A 435 -7.95 -22.27 -8.40
CA TYR A 435 -7.03 -21.58 -9.28
C TYR A 435 -5.84 -22.46 -9.72
N LEU A 436 -5.28 -22.10 -10.85
CA LEU A 436 -3.94 -22.51 -11.25
C LEU A 436 -2.95 -21.41 -10.88
N THR A 437 -1.75 -21.81 -10.43
CA THR A 437 -0.67 -20.88 -10.12
C THR A 437 0.49 -21.07 -11.08
N TRP A 438 1.16 -19.98 -11.38
CA TRP A 438 2.47 -19.99 -12.02
C TRP A 438 3.45 -19.23 -11.11
N ALA A 439 4.49 -19.92 -10.65
CA ALA A 439 5.52 -19.39 -9.75
C ALA A 439 6.91 -19.81 -10.30
N PRO A 440 7.58 -18.95 -11.08
CA PRO A 440 8.94 -19.20 -11.54
C PRO A 440 9.92 -19.19 -10.35
N TYR A 441 11.01 -19.97 -10.47
CA TYR A 441 12.09 -20.08 -9.46
C TYR A 441 13.23 -19.13 -9.79
#